data_7e30d84192293bc499cffa3dc1b439b6
#
_entry.id   7e30d84192293bc499cffa3dc1b439b6
#
_cell.length_a   1.000
_cell.length_b   1.000
_cell.length_c   1.000
_cell.angle_alpha   90.00
_cell.angle_beta   90.00
_cell.angle_gamma   90.00
#
_symmetry.space_group_name_H-M   'P 1'
#
loop_
_entity.id
_entity.type
_entity.pdbx_description
1 polymer ?
#
loop_
_entity_poly.entity_id
_entity_poly.type
_entity_poly.pdbx_seq_one_letter_code
_entity_poly.pdbx_strand_id
1 'polypeptide(L)'
;MKLIKRALLSVSDKRHLIEFARALQGMDVALLSTGGTAKILQEAGLKVEEVSSYTGFPEILGGRVKTLHPKIHGGILAKRKDALHYHELQQHAIEPIDLLCVNLYPFFEQIQKDNNTLEQAIEEIDIGGVALIRAAAKNFSSVAILTDPDDYSSVIEELKKEEGPALSDKKRFQLATKAFAHTAHYDGTISNFLSALDPNHLKGPLTPQPFPGYYTRQWRKVEDLRYGENPHQAAAFYEKIELKQHLSFKQLQGKPLSYNNLSDSDAAFTLIERFNSPACAIIKHANPCGVALGSNLTEAYEKAFAGDPVSAFGGIIAFNQALDCKTARSLIDRQFTEVVIAPEINKEALTILKEKKNIRVLMLSGTYQEAPYILKEIPSGLLIQTRDKTDLKASDLTVVTKKVPSDQEIEDLLFLWQVAAATKSNAIVVGKNKSSYGIGAGQMSRVDAAFLAVKKARDAHFSLKGAAVASDAFFPFADALDLLAVSYTHLRAHETVLDL
;
A
#
# COMPACT_ATOMS: atom_id res chain seq x y z
N MET A 1 30.91 24.32 0.77
CA MET A 1 29.64 23.97 1.41
C MET A 1 29.26 24.96 2.48
N LYS A 2 27.98 25.05 2.88
CA LYS A 2 27.54 25.96 3.94
C LYS A 2 27.54 25.21 5.25
N LEU A 3 28.30 25.71 6.23
CA LEU A 3 28.34 25.13 7.57
C LEU A 3 27.01 25.35 8.29
N ILE A 4 26.58 24.32 9.00
CA ILE A 4 25.43 24.37 9.91
C ILE A 4 25.95 24.84 11.26
N LYS A 5 25.50 26.02 11.70
CA LYS A 5 25.90 26.63 12.97
C LYS A 5 24.78 26.61 14.00
N ARG A 6 23.52 26.62 13.55
CA ARG A 6 22.34 26.62 14.45
C ARG A 6 21.27 25.67 13.89
N ALA A 7 20.73 24.86 14.79
CA ALA A 7 19.62 23.93 14.49
C ALA A 7 18.40 24.24 15.38
N LEU A 8 17.21 24.26 14.77
CA LEU A 8 15.93 24.32 15.48
C LEU A 8 15.31 22.91 15.51
N LEU A 9 15.07 22.37 16.71
CA LEU A 9 14.50 21.04 16.95
C LEU A 9 13.12 21.20 17.59
N SER A 10 12.07 20.81 16.88
CA SER A 10 10.69 20.85 17.35
C SER A 10 9.93 19.64 16.83
N VAL A 11 9.93 18.55 17.58
CA VAL A 11 9.45 17.26 17.12
C VAL A 11 8.37 16.68 18.02
N SER A 12 7.37 16.03 17.44
CA SER A 12 6.38 15.20 18.12
C SER A 12 6.93 13.79 18.35
N ASP A 13 7.44 13.15 17.30
CA ASP A 13 8.14 11.85 17.37
C ASP A 13 9.58 12.05 17.92
N LYS A 14 9.85 11.47 19.09
CA LYS A 14 11.13 11.62 19.80
C LYS A 14 12.15 10.52 19.48
N ARG A 15 11.86 9.61 18.57
CA ARG A 15 12.80 8.54 18.20
C ARG A 15 14.15 9.14 17.76
N HIS A 16 15.24 8.63 18.29
CA HIS A 16 16.61 9.04 17.97
C HIS A 16 16.93 10.53 18.14
N LEU A 17 16.05 11.31 18.79
CA LEU A 17 16.22 12.75 18.96
C LEU A 17 17.47 13.11 19.77
N ILE A 18 17.69 12.40 20.91
CA ILE A 18 18.80 12.70 21.83
C ILE A 18 20.14 12.43 21.15
N GLU A 19 20.26 11.29 20.46
CA GLU A 19 21.47 10.92 19.72
C GLU A 19 21.77 11.92 18.61
N PHE A 20 20.74 12.36 17.89
CA PHE A 20 20.85 13.35 16.83
C PHE A 20 21.31 14.70 17.37
N ALA A 21 20.66 15.21 18.42
CA ALA A 21 21.01 16.48 19.04
C ALA A 21 22.41 16.44 19.67
N ARG A 22 22.81 15.33 20.29
CA ARG A 22 24.16 15.13 20.83
C ARG A 22 25.22 15.15 19.74
N ALA A 23 24.95 14.53 18.60
CA ALA A 23 25.84 14.56 17.45
C ALA A 23 26.01 15.99 16.88
N LEU A 24 24.92 16.77 16.79
CA LEU A 24 24.97 18.17 16.37
C LEU A 24 25.78 19.02 17.34
N GLN A 25 25.52 18.89 18.64
CA GLN A 25 26.26 19.66 19.67
C GLN A 25 27.74 19.29 19.70
N GLY A 26 28.09 18.01 19.48
CA GLY A 26 29.48 17.55 19.36
C GLY A 26 30.23 18.11 18.14
N MET A 27 29.50 18.74 17.20
CA MET A 27 30.03 19.48 16.04
C MET A 27 29.90 21.00 16.18
N ASP A 28 29.77 21.50 17.42
CA ASP A 28 29.60 22.93 17.76
C ASP A 28 28.37 23.61 17.13
N VAL A 29 27.30 22.84 16.84
CA VAL A 29 26.02 23.36 16.39
C VAL A 29 25.19 23.81 17.58
N ALA A 30 24.79 25.09 17.63
CA ALA A 30 23.90 25.63 18.64
C ALA A 30 22.47 25.06 18.46
N LEU A 31 21.86 24.62 19.57
CA LEU A 31 20.53 24.03 19.57
C LEU A 31 19.49 25.02 20.07
N LEU A 32 18.46 25.23 19.27
CA LEU A 32 17.24 25.98 19.59
C LEU A 32 16.08 24.99 19.63
N SER A 33 15.16 25.08 20.61
CA SER A 33 14.05 24.14 20.71
C SER A 33 12.83 24.74 21.40
N THR A 34 11.70 24.03 21.33
CA THR A 34 10.41 24.45 21.90
C THR A 34 9.92 23.46 22.97
N GLY A 35 9.27 23.97 24.01
CA GLY A 35 8.43 23.25 24.96
C GLY A 35 8.94 21.86 25.36
N GLY A 36 8.14 20.81 25.11
CA GLY A 36 8.48 19.45 25.50
C GLY A 36 9.73 18.88 24.83
N THR A 37 10.10 19.35 23.63
CA THR A 37 11.36 18.92 22.97
C THR A 37 12.57 19.53 23.70
N ALA A 38 12.52 20.80 24.07
CA ALA A 38 13.59 21.46 24.83
C ALA A 38 13.81 20.78 26.17
N LYS A 39 12.74 20.50 26.90
CA LYS A 39 12.80 19.82 28.20
C LYS A 39 13.50 18.45 28.11
N ILE A 40 13.14 17.61 27.17
CA ILE A 40 13.76 16.28 26.98
C ILE A 40 15.27 16.41 26.68
N LEU A 41 15.64 17.36 25.84
CA LEU A 41 17.05 17.58 25.50
C LEU A 41 17.87 18.12 26.70
N GLN A 42 17.30 19.04 27.49
CA GLN A 42 17.91 19.58 28.70
C GLN A 42 18.06 18.51 29.78
N GLU A 43 17.04 17.66 29.99
CA GLU A 43 17.10 16.50 30.90
C GLU A 43 18.17 15.48 30.48
N ALA A 44 18.47 15.37 29.17
CA ALA A 44 19.58 14.56 28.65
C ALA A 44 20.97 15.24 28.76
N GLY A 45 21.05 16.39 29.44
CA GLY A 45 22.30 17.13 29.68
C GLY A 45 22.81 17.95 28.49
N LEU A 46 21.96 18.22 27.48
CA LEU A 46 22.33 19.03 26.32
C LEU A 46 22.06 20.52 26.57
N LYS A 47 22.96 21.36 26.06
CA LYS A 47 22.79 22.81 26.11
C LYS A 47 21.81 23.24 25.02
N VAL A 48 20.62 23.68 25.40
CA VAL A 48 19.54 24.06 24.49
C VAL A 48 19.00 25.44 24.88
N GLU A 49 18.92 26.33 23.93
CA GLU A 49 18.23 27.61 24.08
C GLU A 49 16.75 27.43 23.76
N GLU A 50 15.86 27.95 24.58
CA GLU A 50 14.43 27.91 24.30
C GLU A 50 14.03 29.01 23.29
N VAL A 51 13.08 28.70 22.40
CA VAL A 51 12.54 29.66 21.41
C VAL A 51 11.97 30.89 22.10
N SER A 52 11.31 30.74 23.25
CA SER A 52 10.78 31.86 24.05
C SER A 52 11.89 32.81 24.51
N SER A 53 13.03 32.29 24.99
CA SER A 53 14.19 33.06 25.39
C SER A 53 14.85 33.77 24.20
N TYR A 54 15.03 33.06 23.08
CA TYR A 54 15.61 33.61 21.85
C TYR A 54 14.76 34.73 21.24
N THR A 55 13.44 34.53 21.22
CA THR A 55 12.53 35.55 20.63
C THR A 55 12.23 36.69 21.59
N GLY A 56 12.33 36.43 22.89
CA GLY A 56 11.84 37.33 23.94
C GLY A 56 10.32 37.36 24.06
N PHE A 57 9.63 36.35 23.46
CA PHE A 57 8.18 36.26 23.46
C PHE A 57 7.73 34.89 24.02
N PRO A 58 6.83 34.87 25.01
CA PRO A 58 6.37 33.62 25.62
C PRO A 58 5.49 32.78 24.68
N GLU A 59 5.37 31.50 24.97
CA GLU A 59 4.31 30.68 24.38
C GLU A 59 2.95 31.19 24.87
N ILE A 60 1.99 31.35 23.96
CA ILE A 60 0.63 31.83 24.27
C ILE A 60 -0.44 30.90 23.69
N LEU A 61 -1.68 31.14 24.10
CA LEU A 61 -2.86 30.39 23.64
C LEU A 61 -2.72 28.87 23.88
N GLY A 62 -2.23 28.47 25.05
CA GLY A 62 -2.03 27.07 25.37
C GLY A 62 -0.96 26.39 24.50
N GLY A 63 -0.02 27.17 23.95
CA GLY A 63 1.04 26.63 23.09
C GLY A 63 0.69 26.60 21.59
N ARG A 64 -0.45 27.08 21.16
CA ARG A 64 -0.80 27.19 19.74
C ARG A 64 0.10 28.18 18.97
N VAL A 65 0.68 29.16 19.67
CA VAL A 65 1.64 30.11 19.13
C VAL A 65 2.96 30.00 19.89
N LYS A 66 3.97 29.42 19.25
CA LYS A 66 5.33 29.20 19.79
C LYS A 66 6.41 29.69 18.81
N THR A 67 6.33 29.22 17.57
CA THR A 67 7.36 29.42 16.53
C THR A 67 6.93 30.40 15.44
N LEU A 68 5.69 30.85 15.42
CA LEU A 68 5.18 31.85 14.47
C LEU A 68 5.66 33.25 14.86
N HIS A 69 6.96 33.47 14.74
CA HIS A 69 7.61 34.72 15.13
C HIS A 69 8.58 35.20 14.06
N PRO A 70 8.67 36.52 13.76
CA PRO A 70 9.57 37.08 12.74
C PRO A 70 11.03 36.68 12.91
N LYS A 71 11.56 36.62 14.14
CA LYS A 71 12.94 36.16 14.39
C LYS A 71 13.19 34.72 13.91
N ILE A 72 12.23 33.84 14.12
CA ILE A 72 12.35 32.45 13.68
C ILE A 72 12.26 32.37 12.16
N HIS A 73 11.17 32.88 11.58
CA HIS A 73 10.94 32.80 10.14
C HIS A 73 11.96 33.64 9.33
N GLY A 74 12.42 34.79 9.84
CA GLY A 74 13.52 35.56 9.26
C GLY A 74 14.82 34.78 9.23
N GLY A 75 15.16 34.11 10.35
CA GLY A 75 16.34 33.23 10.45
C GLY A 75 16.33 32.07 9.46
N ILE A 76 15.13 31.55 9.10
CA ILE A 76 14.95 30.47 8.14
C ILE A 76 14.90 30.97 6.69
N LEU A 77 14.11 32.02 6.40
CA LEU A 77 13.77 32.44 5.04
C LEU A 77 14.83 33.34 4.39
N ALA A 78 15.72 33.95 5.17
CA ALA A 78 16.74 34.85 4.63
C ALA A 78 17.67 34.11 3.65
N LYS A 79 17.81 34.68 2.44
CA LYS A 79 18.75 34.18 1.43
C LYS A 79 20.16 34.59 1.85
N ARG A 80 21.03 33.60 2.18
CA ARG A 80 22.37 33.84 2.74
C ARG A 80 23.34 34.58 1.78
N LYS A 81 23.07 34.65 0.48
CA LYS A 81 23.85 35.31 -0.55
C LYS A 81 23.33 36.71 -0.88
N ASP A 82 22.21 37.12 -0.30
CA ASP A 82 21.58 38.42 -0.54
C ASP A 82 22.03 39.41 0.52
N ALA A 83 22.73 40.46 0.11
CA ALA A 83 23.28 41.45 1.02
C ALA A 83 22.19 42.26 1.77
N LEU A 84 21.05 42.51 1.12
CA LEU A 84 19.92 43.19 1.74
C LEU A 84 19.33 42.32 2.87
N HIS A 85 19.06 41.05 2.59
CA HIS A 85 18.57 40.13 3.64
C HIS A 85 19.55 39.98 4.81
N TYR A 86 20.86 39.98 4.51
CA TYR A 86 21.87 39.92 5.58
C TYR A 86 21.84 41.19 6.44
N HIS A 87 21.73 42.37 5.83
CA HIS A 87 21.61 43.65 6.55
C HIS A 87 20.35 43.66 7.44
N GLU A 88 19.20 43.26 6.92
CA GLU A 88 17.95 43.18 7.66
C GLU A 88 18.06 42.23 8.87
N LEU A 89 18.69 41.05 8.71
CA LEU A 89 18.95 40.15 9.83
C LEU A 89 19.76 40.80 10.93
N GLN A 90 20.83 41.54 10.56
CA GLN A 90 21.67 42.27 11.53
C GLN A 90 20.88 43.38 12.23
N GLN A 91 20.14 44.19 11.48
CA GLN A 91 19.33 45.29 12.02
C GLN A 91 18.31 44.82 13.06
N HIS A 92 17.73 43.62 12.88
CA HIS A 92 16.72 43.04 13.77
C HIS A 92 17.28 42.04 14.77
N ALA A 93 18.62 41.93 14.90
CA ALA A 93 19.29 40.95 15.76
C ALA A 93 18.73 39.48 15.54
N ILE A 94 18.60 39.09 14.26
CA ILE A 94 18.13 37.76 13.87
C ILE A 94 19.33 36.93 13.44
N GLU A 95 19.56 35.82 14.12
CA GLU A 95 20.59 34.87 13.73
C GLU A 95 20.04 33.84 12.75
N PRO A 96 20.84 33.45 11.75
CA PRO A 96 20.45 32.40 10.82
C PRO A 96 20.20 31.06 11.50
N ILE A 97 19.17 30.32 11.02
CA ILE A 97 18.89 28.94 11.37
C ILE A 97 19.21 28.08 10.14
N ASP A 98 20.15 27.14 10.27
CA ASP A 98 20.73 26.43 9.13
C ASP A 98 20.17 25.02 8.98
N LEU A 99 19.62 24.45 10.07
CA LEU A 99 18.98 23.14 10.07
C LEU A 99 17.69 23.20 10.89
N LEU A 100 16.63 22.60 10.35
CA LEU A 100 15.41 22.35 11.08
C LEU A 100 15.16 20.83 11.18
N CYS A 101 14.73 20.41 12.34
CA CYS A 101 14.23 19.08 12.58
C CYS A 101 12.82 19.24 13.15
N VAL A 102 11.80 18.97 12.34
CA VAL A 102 10.40 19.22 12.67
C VAL A 102 9.54 18.10 12.12
N ASN A 103 8.83 17.41 12.98
CA ASN A 103 7.73 16.53 12.57
C ASN A 103 6.42 16.97 13.22
N LEU A 104 5.33 16.67 12.53
CA LEU A 104 4.01 17.20 12.86
C LEU A 104 3.32 16.37 13.96
N TYR A 105 2.28 16.92 14.55
CA TYR A 105 1.39 16.19 15.43
C TYR A 105 0.72 15.03 14.72
N PRO A 106 0.44 13.91 15.43
CA PRO A 106 -0.03 12.67 14.84
C PRO A 106 -1.53 12.70 14.51
N PHE A 107 -1.96 13.62 13.64
CA PHE A 107 -3.36 13.78 13.25
C PHE A 107 -3.98 12.48 12.72
N PHE A 108 -3.22 11.72 11.91
CA PHE A 108 -3.68 10.45 11.37
C PHE A 108 -3.99 9.42 12.46
N GLU A 109 -3.11 9.30 13.45
CA GLU A 109 -3.30 8.39 14.59
C GLU A 109 -4.48 8.83 15.47
N GLN A 110 -4.69 10.15 15.61
CA GLN A 110 -5.81 10.67 16.39
C GLN A 110 -7.15 10.31 15.74
N ILE A 111 -7.31 10.51 14.45
CA ILE A 111 -8.58 10.23 13.76
C ILE A 111 -8.92 8.74 13.66
N GLN A 112 -7.96 7.85 13.93
CA GLN A 112 -8.18 6.39 13.98
C GLN A 112 -8.68 5.90 15.37
N LYS A 113 -8.69 6.75 16.39
CA LYS A 113 -9.15 6.37 17.72
C LYS A 113 -10.66 6.23 17.77
N ASP A 114 -11.14 5.21 18.46
CA ASP A 114 -12.55 5.04 18.75
C ASP A 114 -13.09 6.25 19.56
N ASN A 115 -14.33 6.63 19.28
CA ASN A 115 -15.02 7.74 19.96
C ASN A 115 -14.31 9.12 19.82
N ASN A 116 -13.54 9.33 18.77
CA ASN A 116 -12.89 10.61 18.49
C ASN A 116 -13.94 11.71 18.27
N THR A 117 -13.70 12.90 18.87
CA THR A 117 -14.54 14.08 18.66
C THR A 117 -13.89 15.08 17.70
N LEU A 118 -14.69 15.97 17.11
CA LEU A 118 -14.18 17.02 16.22
C LEU A 118 -13.16 17.92 16.94
N GLU A 119 -13.43 18.28 18.19
CA GLU A 119 -12.53 19.11 18.99
C GLU A 119 -11.15 18.45 19.18
N GLN A 120 -11.15 17.15 19.52
CA GLN A 120 -9.91 16.38 19.67
C GLN A 120 -9.14 16.27 18.34
N ALA A 121 -9.83 16.07 17.22
CA ALA A 121 -9.21 16.03 15.92
C ALA A 121 -8.60 17.38 15.52
N ILE A 122 -9.32 18.49 15.76
CA ILE A 122 -8.85 19.85 15.42
C ILE A 122 -7.64 20.25 16.28
N GLU A 123 -7.57 19.87 17.55
CA GLU A 123 -6.42 20.19 18.40
C GLU A 123 -5.11 19.55 17.92
N GLU A 124 -5.17 18.45 17.18
CA GLU A 124 -4.00 17.80 16.56
C GLU A 124 -3.61 18.40 15.19
N ILE A 125 -4.28 19.46 14.75
CA ILE A 125 -3.88 20.16 13.50
C ILE A 125 -2.71 21.10 13.82
N ASP A 126 -1.52 20.76 13.31
CA ASP A 126 -0.30 21.53 13.50
C ASP A 126 -0.22 22.70 12.50
N ILE A 127 -0.22 23.92 13.01
CA ILE A 127 -0.05 25.15 12.21
C ILE A 127 1.42 25.55 12.15
N GLY A 128 2.09 25.60 13.30
CA GLY A 128 3.45 26.10 13.44
C GLY A 128 4.49 25.19 12.77
N GLY A 129 4.34 23.88 12.95
CA GLY A 129 5.21 22.88 12.35
C GLY A 129 5.16 22.90 10.83
N VAL A 130 3.96 22.96 10.25
CA VAL A 130 3.75 23.08 8.79
C VAL A 130 4.38 24.34 8.24
N ALA A 131 4.21 25.49 8.93
CA ALA A 131 4.81 26.76 8.52
C ALA A 131 6.35 26.69 8.52
N LEU A 132 6.95 26.12 9.57
CA LEU A 132 8.40 25.94 9.69
C LEU A 132 8.95 25.03 8.56
N ILE A 133 8.31 23.88 8.34
CA ILE A 133 8.72 22.90 7.32
C ILE A 133 8.72 23.57 5.94
N ARG A 134 7.64 24.25 5.59
CA ARG A 134 7.51 24.91 4.28
C ARG A 134 8.49 26.07 4.11
N ALA A 135 8.74 26.85 5.17
CA ALA A 135 9.72 27.93 5.13
C ALA A 135 11.14 27.42 4.87
N ALA A 136 11.56 26.38 5.59
CA ALA A 136 12.86 25.75 5.43
C ALA A 136 13.01 25.08 4.05
N ALA A 137 12.02 24.30 3.63
CA ALA A 137 12.03 23.65 2.33
C ALA A 137 12.10 24.65 1.16
N LYS A 138 11.41 25.79 1.25
CA LYS A 138 11.49 26.88 0.26
C LYS A 138 12.92 27.45 0.17
N ASN A 139 13.65 27.52 1.28
CA ASN A 139 15.01 28.05 1.33
C ASN A 139 16.09 26.95 1.40
N PHE A 140 15.84 25.78 0.81
CA PHE A 140 16.72 24.60 0.88
C PHE A 140 18.17 24.88 0.46
N SER A 141 18.39 25.86 -0.40
CA SER A 141 19.74 26.29 -0.78
C SER A 141 20.54 26.81 0.41
N SER A 142 19.91 27.19 1.51
CA SER A 142 20.52 27.75 2.72
C SER A 142 20.21 26.93 3.99
N VAL A 143 19.11 26.20 4.02
CA VAL A 143 18.59 25.52 5.21
C VAL A 143 18.33 24.06 4.92
N ALA A 144 18.73 23.17 5.80
CA ALA A 144 18.36 21.78 5.75
C ALA A 144 17.08 21.55 6.58
N ILE A 145 16.16 20.72 6.09
CA ILE A 145 14.92 20.36 6.80
C ILE A 145 14.77 18.85 6.91
N LEU A 146 14.63 18.35 8.13
CA LEU A 146 14.34 16.94 8.43
C LEU A 146 12.92 16.85 9.01
N THR A 147 12.11 15.98 8.42
CA THR A 147 10.73 15.73 8.85
C THR A 147 10.53 14.32 9.39
N ASP A 148 11.55 13.46 9.29
CA ASP A 148 11.48 12.04 9.62
C ASP A 148 12.70 11.61 10.44
N PRO A 149 12.53 10.98 11.62
CA PRO A 149 13.65 10.46 12.41
C PRO A 149 14.54 9.44 11.68
N ASP A 150 14.00 8.74 10.70
CA ASP A 150 14.74 7.75 9.92
C ASP A 150 15.84 8.38 9.03
N ASP A 151 15.76 9.69 8.79
CA ASP A 151 16.81 10.44 8.06
C ASP A 151 18.01 10.83 8.93
N TYR A 152 17.90 10.80 10.27
CA TYR A 152 18.91 11.35 11.19
C TYR A 152 20.28 10.69 11.00
N SER A 153 20.34 9.36 10.94
CA SER A 153 21.60 8.64 10.78
C SER A 153 22.36 9.03 9.52
N SER A 154 21.64 9.07 8.38
CA SER A 154 22.23 9.41 7.07
C SER A 154 22.72 10.87 7.02
N VAL A 155 22.02 11.77 7.72
CA VAL A 155 22.43 13.18 7.84
C VAL A 155 23.65 13.32 8.73
N ILE A 156 23.71 12.65 9.89
CA ILE A 156 24.89 12.65 10.77
C ILE A 156 26.13 12.11 10.03
N GLU A 157 25.98 11.04 9.27
CA GLU A 157 27.07 10.47 8.48
C GLU A 157 27.64 11.45 7.46
N GLU A 158 26.77 12.20 6.78
CA GLU A 158 27.22 13.22 5.81
C GLU A 158 27.87 14.42 6.51
N LEU A 159 27.29 14.89 7.62
CA LEU A 159 27.85 16.00 8.41
C LEU A 159 29.27 15.71 8.93
N LYS A 160 29.59 14.45 9.22
CA LYS A 160 30.91 14.02 9.73
C LYS A 160 31.98 13.87 8.65
N LYS A 161 31.60 13.81 7.36
CA LYS A 161 32.54 13.58 6.23
C LYS A 161 33.28 14.82 5.78
N GLU A 162 32.77 16.00 6.11
CA GLU A 162 33.25 17.28 5.61
C GLU A 162 34.15 17.99 6.65
N GLU A 163 34.90 18.97 6.22
CA GLU A 163 35.64 19.90 7.11
C GLU A 163 34.65 20.83 7.83
N GLY A 164 33.89 20.32 8.78
CA GLY A 164 32.84 20.97 9.52
C GLY A 164 31.42 20.50 9.10
N PRO A 165 30.39 20.76 9.95
CA PRO A 165 29.06 20.23 9.74
C PRO A 165 28.36 20.89 8.54
N ALA A 166 28.43 20.23 7.38
CA ALA A 166 27.82 20.71 6.13
C ALA A 166 27.09 19.58 5.40
N LEU A 167 26.03 19.94 4.67
CA LEU A 167 25.31 19.03 3.78
C LEU A 167 25.46 19.48 2.33
N SER A 168 25.53 18.53 1.42
CA SER A 168 25.54 18.77 -0.02
C SER A 168 24.22 19.43 -0.49
N ASP A 169 24.28 20.18 -1.58
CA ASP A 169 23.08 20.76 -2.20
C ASP A 169 22.10 19.67 -2.63
N LYS A 170 22.61 18.53 -3.08
CA LYS A 170 21.81 17.35 -3.43
C LYS A 170 21.02 16.85 -2.23
N LYS A 171 21.66 16.66 -1.07
CA LYS A 171 20.99 16.17 0.14
C LYS A 171 19.95 17.16 0.63
N ARG A 172 20.27 18.47 0.67
CA ARG A 172 19.29 19.51 1.03
C ARG A 172 18.08 19.52 0.12
N PHE A 173 18.28 19.39 -1.20
CA PHE A 173 17.18 19.31 -2.16
C PHE A 173 16.31 18.09 -1.95
N GLN A 174 16.90 16.91 -1.69
CA GLN A 174 16.16 15.68 -1.38
C GLN A 174 15.31 15.83 -0.12
N LEU A 175 15.90 16.37 0.95
CA LEU A 175 15.17 16.63 2.20
C LEU A 175 14.03 17.65 2.01
N ALA A 176 14.24 18.71 1.24
CA ALA A 176 13.20 19.70 0.93
C ALA A 176 12.05 19.09 0.11
N THR A 177 12.36 18.23 -0.85
CA THR A 177 11.35 17.50 -1.62
C THR A 177 10.51 16.59 -0.71
N LYS A 178 11.17 15.85 0.20
CA LYS A 178 10.49 15.01 1.20
C LYS A 178 9.61 15.86 2.14
N ALA A 179 10.09 17.04 2.54
CA ALA A 179 9.36 17.96 3.41
C ALA A 179 8.07 18.49 2.76
N PHE A 180 8.11 18.89 1.47
CA PHE A 180 6.89 19.28 0.77
C PHE A 180 5.94 18.10 0.55
N ALA A 181 6.45 16.90 0.27
CA ALA A 181 5.62 15.71 0.18
C ALA A 181 4.93 15.41 1.53
N HIS A 182 5.66 15.58 2.65
CA HIS A 182 5.13 15.37 4.00
C HIS A 182 3.98 16.34 4.33
N THR A 183 4.15 17.65 4.06
CA THR A 183 3.08 18.63 4.31
C THR A 183 1.89 18.45 3.37
N ALA A 184 2.10 18.08 2.11
CA ALA A 184 1.01 17.80 1.17
C ALA A 184 0.19 16.58 1.61
N HIS A 185 0.84 15.51 2.12
CA HIS A 185 0.17 14.35 2.67
C HIS A 185 -0.64 14.70 3.93
N TYR A 186 -0.04 15.50 4.83
CA TYR A 186 -0.67 15.95 6.06
C TYR A 186 -1.96 16.75 5.78
N ASP A 187 -1.88 17.80 4.94
CA ASP A 187 -3.03 18.61 4.56
C ASP A 187 -4.09 17.81 3.80
N GLY A 188 -3.65 16.88 2.93
CA GLY A 188 -4.54 15.97 2.21
C GLY A 188 -5.33 15.05 3.14
N THR A 189 -4.70 14.54 4.21
CA THR A 189 -5.36 13.71 5.23
C THR A 189 -6.40 14.51 6.00
N ILE A 190 -6.06 15.74 6.41
CA ILE A 190 -7.01 16.66 7.07
C ILE A 190 -8.19 16.97 6.16
N SER A 191 -7.94 17.31 4.91
CA SER A 191 -8.98 17.63 3.92
C SER A 191 -9.93 16.44 3.69
N ASN A 192 -9.39 15.24 3.51
CA ASN A 192 -10.20 14.02 3.37
C ASN A 192 -11.09 13.80 4.58
N PHE A 193 -10.53 13.89 5.79
CA PHE A 193 -11.26 13.66 7.03
C PHE A 193 -12.37 14.69 7.23
N LEU A 194 -12.05 15.98 7.20
CA LEU A 194 -13.03 17.04 7.47
C LEU A 194 -14.16 17.06 6.42
N SER A 195 -13.83 16.82 5.14
CA SER A 195 -14.84 16.81 4.08
C SER A 195 -15.69 15.52 4.03
N ALA A 196 -15.34 14.51 4.83
CA ALA A 196 -16.15 13.31 5.04
C ALA A 196 -17.18 13.47 6.17
N LEU A 197 -17.10 14.54 6.98
CA LEU A 197 -18.02 14.77 8.09
C LEU A 197 -19.31 15.43 7.59
N ASP A 198 -20.45 15.04 8.21
CA ASP A 198 -21.72 15.76 8.01
C ASP A 198 -21.74 17.03 8.87
N PRO A 199 -21.85 18.24 8.27
CA PRO A 199 -21.86 19.49 8.99
C PRO A 199 -23.03 19.61 10.02
N ASN A 200 -24.08 18.81 9.86
CA ASN A 200 -25.23 18.82 10.77
C ASN A 200 -25.02 17.92 12.01
N HIS A 201 -23.98 17.05 11.99
CA HIS A 201 -23.72 16.05 13.02
C HIS A 201 -22.26 16.11 13.53
N LEU A 202 -21.82 17.31 13.98
CA LEU A 202 -20.45 17.54 14.45
C LEU A 202 -20.26 17.33 15.96
N LYS A 203 -21.33 17.02 16.70
CA LYS A 203 -21.27 16.80 18.16
C LYS A 203 -21.27 15.32 18.48
N GLY A 204 -20.42 14.93 19.44
CA GLY A 204 -20.26 13.53 19.87
C GLY A 204 -19.27 12.76 19.01
N PRO A 205 -19.30 11.41 19.06
CA PRO A 205 -18.44 10.57 18.25
C PRO A 205 -18.65 10.81 16.76
N LEU A 206 -17.57 10.99 16.03
CA LEU A 206 -17.62 11.29 14.59
C LEU A 206 -17.80 10.00 13.77
N THR A 207 -18.65 10.09 12.76
CA THR A 207 -18.86 9.01 11.77
C THR A 207 -18.61 9.57 10.38
N PRO A 208 -17.35 9.49 9.88
CA PRO A 208 -17.04 9.96 8.53
C PRO A 208 -17.81 9.18 7.48
N GLN A 209 -18.32 9.89 6.47
CA GLN A 209 -18.95 9.29 5.31
C GLN A 209 -17.92 8.52 4.47
N PRO A 210 -18.32 7.44 3.77
CA PRO A 210 -17.40 6.64 2.96
C PRO A 210 -16.69 7.43 1.87
N PHE A 211 -17.34 8.45 1.30
CA PHE A 211 -16.81 9.26 0.21
C PHE A 211 -16.70 10.72 0.66
N PRO A 212 -15.47 11.22 0.92
CA PRO A 212 -15.25 12.61 1.31
C PRO A 212 -15.55 13.57 0.16
N GLY A 213 -15.90 14.82 0.49
CA GLY A 213 -16.16 15.87 -0.50
C GLY A 213 -14.92 16.23 -1.34
N TYR A 214 -13.74 16.11 -0.75
CA TYR A 214 -12.44 16.20 -1.43
C TYR A 214 -11.68 14.92 -1.21
N TYR A 215 -11.09 14.35 -2.27
CA TYR A 215 -10.33 13.12 -2.19
C TYR A 215 -8.89 13.33 -2.64
N THR A 216 -7.97 13.28 -1.70
CA THR A 216 -6.52 13.41 -1.91
C THR A 216 -5.83 12.13 -1.49
N ARG A 217 -4.94 11.62 -2.33
CA ARG A 217 -4.09 10.48 -2.02
C ARG A 217 -2.70 10.68 -2.58
N GLN A 218 -1.69 10.34 -1.81
CA GLN A 218 -0.30 10.49 -2.22
C GLN A 218 0.40 9.14 -2.34
N TRP A 219 1.26 9.05 -3.36
CA TRP A 219 2.05 7.87 -3.67
C TRP A 219 3.51 8.23 -3.80
N ARG A 220 4.39 7.36 -3.35
CA ARG A 220 5.83 7.50 -3.48
C ARG A 220 6.34 6.55 -4.56
N LYS A 221 7.11 7.08 -5.53
CA LYS A 221 7.78 6.25 -6.55
C LYS A 221 8.80 5.34 -5.87
N VAL A 222 8.70 4.05 -6.16
CA VAL A 222 9.66 3.02 -5.71
C VAL A 222 10.73 2.82 -6.77
N GLU A 223 10.30 2.51 -8.02
CA GLU A 223 11.22 2.22 -9.11
C GLU A 223 10.61 2.50 -10.49
N ASP A 224 11.47 2.64 -11.48
CA ASP A 224 11.08 2.59 -12.88
C ASP A 224 10.96 1.14 -13.32
N LEU A 225 9.83 0.80 -13.94
CA LEU A 225 9.60 -0.54 -14.46
C LEU A 225 10.19 -0.66 -15.86
N ARG A 226 10.45 -1.89 -16.27
CA ARG A 226 11.06 -2.19 -17.56
C ARG A 226 10.24 -1.65 -18.74
N TYR A 227 8.90 -1.77 -18.68
CA TYR A 227 7.90 -1.24 -19.62
C TYR A 227 6.50 -1.35 -19.01
N GLY A 228 5.49 -0.73 -19.64
CA GLY A 228 4.09 -0.80 -19.26
C GLY A 228 3.41 -2.10 -19.74
N GLU A 229 2.12 -2.02 -20.07
CA GLU A 229 1.41 -3.15 -20.71
C GLU A 229 2.09 -3.59 -22.01
N ASN A 230 2.54 -2.63 -22.78
CA ASN A 230 3.24 -2.85 -24.05
C ASN A 230 4.70 -2.36 -23.97
N PRO A 231 5.62 -2.96 -24.77
CA PRO A 231 7.05 -2.68 -24.69
C PRO A 231 7.45 -1.21 -24.97
N HIS A 232 6.64 -0.46 -25.67
CA HIS A 232 6.89 0.95 -25.99
C HIS A 232 6.42 1.93 -24.93
N GLN A 233 5.70 1.47 -23.90
CA GLN A 233 5.16 2.30 -22.83
C GLN A 233 6.16 2.39 -21.67
N ALA A 234 6.47 3.60 -21.20
CA ALA A 234 7.18 3.79 -19.95
C ALA A 234 6.25 3.50 -18.77
N ALA A 235 6.79 2.93 -17.70
CA ALA A 235 6.04 2.63 -16.49
C ALA A 235 6.90 2.79 -15.23
N ALA A 236 6.25 3.00 -14.10
CA ALA A 236 6.88 3.05 -12.79
C ALA A 236 5.95 2.46 -11.73
N PHE A 237 6.54 1.93 -10.68
CA PHE A 237 5.81 1.46 -9.51
C PHE A 237 5.84 2.53 -8.42
N TYR A 238 4.67 2.76 -7.83
CA TYR A 238 4.47 3.67 -6.70
C TYR A 238 3.81 2.93 -5.55
N GLU A 239 4.26 3.21 -4.33
CA GLU A 239 3.64 2.70 -3.10
C GLU A 239 2.86 3.79 -2.36
N LYS A 240 1.88 3.38 -1.55
CA LYS A 240 1.09 4.29 -0.69
C LYS A 240 1.95 4.80 0.46
N ILE A 241 1.87 6.10 0.77
CA ILE A 241 2.61 6.70 1.90
C ILE A 241 1.94 6.39 3.25
N GLU A 242 0.62 6.20 3.28
CA GLU A 242 -0.20 6.13 4.49
C GLU A 242 0.02 4.89 5.36
N LEU A 243 0.62 3.84 4.83
CA LEU A 243 0.71 2.55 5.53
C LEU A 243 2.13 2.35 6.08
N LYS A 244 2.30 2.46 7.41
CA LYS A 244 3.55 2.10 8.11
C LYS A 244 3.90 0.62 7.97
N GLN A 245 2.89 -0.24 7.75
CA GLN A 245 3.03 -1.68 7.50
C GLN A 245 2.13 -2.04 6.33
N HIS A 246 2.62 -1.91 5.13
CA HIS A 246 1.92 -2.38 3.93
C HIS A 246 2.58 -3.65 3.40
N LEU A 247 1.78 -4.44 2.70
CA LEU A 247 2.31 -5.57 1.94
C LEU A 247 3.30 -5.05 0.90
N SER A 248 4.49 -5.57 0.90
CA SER A 248 5.50 -5.32 -0.12
C SER A 248 6.01 -6.62 -0.71
N PHE A 249 6.46 -6.56 -1.95
CA PHE A 249 7.12 -7.65 -2.62
C PHE A 249 8.64 -7.49 -2.50
N LYS A 250 9.30 -8.48 -1.90
CA LYS A 250 10.75 -8.57 -1.93
C LYS A 250 11.16 -9.52 -3.04
N GLN A 251 11.76 -9.00 -4.10
CA GLN A 251 12.30 -9.83 -5.17
C GLN A 251 13.59 -10.51 -4.70
N LEU A 252 13.59 -11.86 -4.69
CA LEU A 252 14.73 -12.68 -4.29
C LEU A 252 15.59 -13.13 -5.47
N GLN A 253 14.99 -13.18 -6.68
CA GLN A 253 15.64 -13.68 -7.90
C GLN A 253 14.93 -13.14 -9.15
N GLY A 254 15.61 -13.19 -10.28
CA GLY A 254 15.07 -13.02 -11.62
C GLY A 254 15.35 -11.67 -12.23
N LYS A 255 14.78 -11.44 -13.42
CA LYS A 255 14.87 -10.18 -14.15
C LYS A 255 14.05 -9.08 -13.45
N PRO A 256 14.32 -7.77 -13.69
CA PRO A 256 13.47 -6.69 -13.22
C PRO A 256 12.00 -6.92 -13.55
N LEU A 257 11.12 -6.46 -12.67
CA LEU A 257 9.67 -6.58 -12.83
C LEU A 257 9.18 -5.70 -13.98
N SER A 258 8.12 -6.12 -14.66
CA SER A 258 7.34 -5.31 -15.58
C SER A 258 6.01 -4.92 -14.94
N TYR A 259 5.30 -3.98 -15.56
CA TYR A 259 3.94 -3.60 -15.19
C TYR A 259 3.02 -4.83 -15.11
N ASN A 260 3.04 -5.70 -16.13
CA ASN A 260 2.22 -6.91 -16.17
C ASN A 260 2.60 -7.88 -15.03
N ASN A 261 3.89 -8.02 -14.72
CA ASN A 261 4.29 -8.87 -13.59
C ASN A 261 3.69 -8.40 -12.27
N LEU A 262 3.67 -7.09 -11.99
CA LEU A 262 3.08 -6.55 -10.77
C LEU A 262 1.56 -6.65 -10.77
N SER A 263 0.90 -6.32 -11.88
CA SER A 263 -0.56 -6.41 -12.02
C SER A 263 -1.07 -7.84 -11.84
N ASP A 264 -0.41 -8.81 -12.50
CA ASP A 264 -0.77 -10.22 -12.39
C ASP A 264 -0.44 -10.77 -10.99
N SER A 265 0.66 -10.29 -10.37
CA SER A 265 1.04 -10.65 -9.00
C SER A 265 0.03 -10.17 -7.96
N ASP A 266 -0.49 -8.95 -8.11
CA ASP A 266 -1.54 -8.40 -7.26
C ASP A 266 -2.83 -9.25 -7.35
N ALA A 267 -3.26 -9.58 -8.58
CA ALA A 267 -4.41 -10.44 -8.80
C ALA A 267 -4.22 -11.83 -8.19
N ALA A 268 -3.02 -12.42 -8.35
CA ALA A 268 -2.70 -13.74 -7.81
C ALA A 268 -2.75 -13.74 -6.28
N PHE A 269 -2.11 -12.76 -5.66
CA PHE A 269 -2.04 -12.64 -4.21
C PHE A 269 -3.42 -12.37 -3.61
N THR A 270 -4.16 -11.41 -4.13
CA THR A 270 -5.52 -11.06 -3.65
C THR A 270 -6.46 -12.26 -3.71
N LEU A 271 -6.28 -13.17 -4.66
CA LEU A 271 -7.10 -14.38 -4.73
C LEU A 271 -6.70 -15.42 -3.67
N ILE A 272 -5.40 -15.72 -3.52
CA ILE A 272 -4.97 -16.81 -2.61
C ILE A 272 -5.12 -16.45 -1.14
N GLU A 273 -5.07 -15.18 -0.78
CA GLU A 273 -5.28 -14.69 0.59
C GLU A 273 -6.66 -15.02 1.15
N ARG A 274 -7.64 -15.29 0.28
CA ARG A 274 -9.00 -15.66 0.68
C ARG A 274 -9.10 -17.08 1.23
N PHE A 275 -8.04 -17.90 1.11
CA PHE A 275 -8.05 -19.31 1.49
C PHE A 275 -7.14 -19.58 2.69
N ASN A 276 -7.69 -20.31 3.67
CA ASN A 276 -6.94 -20.73 4.87
C ASN A 276 -6.20 -22.06 4.66
N SER A 277 -6.71 -22.95 3.81
CA SER A 277 -6.07 -24.23 3.46
C SER A 277 -4.94 -23.99 2.44
N PRO A 278 -3.96 -24.92 2.30
CA PRO A 278 -2.93 -24.81 1.28
C PRO A 278 -3.54 -24.56 -0.10
N ALA A 279 -3.20 -23.42 -0.71
CA ALA A 279 -3.80 -22.94 -1.95
C ALA A 279 -2.75 -22.60 -3.00
N CYS A 280 -3.10 -22.83 -4.26
CA CYS A 280 -2.37 -22.35 -5.42
C CYS A 280 -3.30 -21.66 -6.39
N ALA A 281 -2.89 -20.47 -6.87
CA ALA A 281 -3.53 -19.78 -7.99
C ALA A 281 -2.51 -19.54 -9.10
N ILE A 282 -2.91 -19.84 -10.33
CA ILE A 282 -2.16 -19.58 -11.55
C ILE A 282 -2.89 -18.47 -12.30
N ILE A 283 -2.23 -17.33 -12.47
CA ILE A 283 -2.81 -16.12 -13.06
C ILE A 283 -2.12 -15.79 -14.37
N LYS A 284 -2.89 -15.32 -15.34
CA LYS A 284 -2.39 -14.77 -16.58
C LYS A 284 -3.30 -13.64 -17.05
N HIS A 285 -2.69 -12.47 -17.35
CA HIS A 285 -3.43 -11.26 -17.73
C HIS A 285 -4.51 -10.87 -16.69
N ALA A 286 -4.09 -10.87 -15.41
CA ALA A 286 -4.93 -10.57 -14.25
C ALA A 286 -6.19 -11.44 -14.12
N ASN A 287 -6.24 -12.62 -14.77
CA ASN A 287 -7.33 -13.60 -14.62
C ASN A 287 -6.78 -14.96 -14.17
N PRO A 288 -7.51 -15.68 -13.33
CA PRO A 288 -7.14 -17.06 -12.99
C PRO A 288 -7.32 -17.99 -14.18
N CYS A 289 -6.31 -18.82 -14.46
CA CYS A 289 -6.43 -19.96 -15.35
C CYS A 289 -6.60 -21.29 -14.59
N GLY A 290 -6.11 -21.34 -13.35
CA GLY A 290 -6.30 -22.50 -12.49
C GLY A 290 -6.14 -22.11 -11.02
N VAL A 291 -7.06 -22.59 -10.18
CA VAL A 291 -7.05 -22.36 -8.72
C VAL A 291 -7.43 -23.66 -8.04
N ALA A 292 -6.72 -24.04 -6.99
CA ALA A 292 -7.06 -25.21 -6.22
C ALA A 292 -6.58 -25.13 -4.77
N LEU A 293 -7.29 -25.87 -3.90
CA LEU A 293 -6.84 -26.20 -2.57
C LEU A 293 -6.34 -27.66 -2.53
N GLY A 294 -5.38 -27.90 -1.65
CA GLY A 294 -4.83 -29.25 -1.45
C GLY A 294 -4.58 -29.55 0.02
N SER A 295 -4.18 -30.79 0.32
CA SER A 295 -3.67 -31.16 1.64
C SER A 295 -2.26 -30.57 1.90
N ASN A 296 -1.58 -30.17 0.83
CA ASN A 296 -0.27 -29.50 0.81
C ASN A 296 -0.15 -28.67 -0.48
N LEU A 297 0.89 -27.82 -0.56
CA LEU A 297 1.09 -26.93 -1.70
C LEU A 297 1.37 -27.66 -3.02
N THR A 298 2.04 -28.81 -2.98
CA THR A 298 2.29 -29.61 -4.19
C THR A 298 0.99 -30.08 -4.81
N GLU A 299 0.08 -30.63 -4.01
CA GLU A 299 -1.25 -31.07 -4.47
C GLU A 299 -2.07 -29.89 -4.98
N ALA A 300 -2.08 -28.75 -4.25
CA ALA A 300 -2.78 -27.55 -4.69
C ALA A 300 -2.26 -27.08 -6.06
N TYR A 301 -0.94 -27.03 -6.26
CA TYR A 301 -0.33 -26.68 -7.53
C TYR A 301 -0.71 -27.65 -8.67
N GLU A 302 -0.61 -28.95 -8.43
CA GLU A 302 -0.91 -29.96 -9.44
C GLU A 302 -2.37 -29.90 -9.91
N LYS A 303 -3.29 -29.70 -8.97
CA LYS A 303 -4.72 -29.51 -9.27
C LYS A 303 -4.97 -28.20 -10.03
N ALA A 304 -4.37 -27.09 -9.58
CA ALA A 304 -4.52 -25.80 -10.25
C ALA A 304 -3.98 -25.83 -11.69
N PHE A 305 -2.81 -26.44 -11.88
CA PHE A 305 -2.21 -26.60 -13.20
C PHE A 305 -3.06 -27.47 -14.14
N ALA A 306 -3.66 -28.54 -13.63
CA ALA A 306 -4.50 -29.44 -14.39
C ALA A 306 -5.75 -28.75 -14.99
N GLY A 307 -6.23 -27.66 -14.39
CA GLY A 307 -7.41 -26.93 -14.85
C GLY A 307 -7.25 -26.30 -16.23
N ASP A 308 -6.07 -25.73 -16.55
CA ASP A 308 -5.77 -25.17 -17.88
C ASP A 308 -4.24 -25.16 -18.11
N PRO A 309 -3.64 -26.31 -18.44
CA PRO A 309 -2.18 -26.40 -18.63
C PRO A 309 -1.65 -25.52 -19.77
N VAL A 310 -2.51 -25.23 -20.76
CA VAL A 310 -2.14 -24.41 -21.91
C VAL A 310 -1.98 -22.95 -21.50
N SER A 311 -2.97 -22.40 -20.81
CA SER A 311 -2.92 -21.02 -20.32
C SER A 311 -1.91 -20.82 -19.19
N ALA A 312 -1.63 -21.84 -18.41
CA ALA A 312 -0.67 -21.80 -17.30
C ALA A 312 0.77 -21.51 -17.75
N PHE A 313 1.12 -21.82 -18.99
CA PHE A 313 2.45 -21.57 -19.54
C PHE A 313 2.79 -20.06 -19.53
N GLY A 314 3.87 -19.68 -18.84
CA GLY A 314 4.27 -18.28 -18.66
C GLY A 314 3.40 -17.49 -17.68
N GLY A 315 2.57 -18.18 -16.89
CA GLY A 315 1.74 -17.55 -15.88
C GLY A 315 2.51 -17.16 -14.60
N ILE A 316 1.79 -16.45 -13.73
CA ILE A 316 2.19 -16.12 -12.36
C ILE A 316 1.62 -17.18 -11.44
N ILE A 317 2.44 -17.76 -10.57
CA ILE A 317 2.02 -18.80 -9.63
C ILE A 317 2.14 -18.26 -8.21
N ALA A 318 1.03 -18.25 -7.49
CA ALA A 318 0.98 -17.77 -6.11
C ALA A 318 0.56 -18.89 -5.16
N PHE A 319 1.18 -18.88 -3.98
CA PHE A 319 0.91 -19.77 -2.85
C PHE A 319 0.60 -18.94 -1.60
N ASN A 320 -0.32 -19.43 -0.76
CA ASN A 320 -0.70 -18.76 0.49
C ASN A 320 0.10 -19.22 1.72
N GLN A 321 1.01 -20.17 1.56
CA GLN A 321 1.88 -20.70 2.62
C GLN A 321 3.33 -20.73 2.16
N ALA A 322 4.25 -21.04 3.10
CA ALA A 322 5.69 -21.16 2.82
C ALA A 322 5.97 -22.19 1.70
N LEU A 323 6.66 -21.75 0.64
CA LEU A 323 7.01 -22.61 -0.49
C LEU A 323 8.11 -23.60 -0.09
N ASP A 324 7.81 -24.88 -0.19
CA ASP A 324 8.72 -25.98 0.09
C ASP A 324 9.47 -26.47 -1.16
N CYS A 325 10.51 -27.31 -0.92
CA CYS A 325 11.37 -27.84 -1.99
C CYS A 325 10.63 -28.77 -2.96
N LYS A 326 9.67 -29.56 -2.47
CA LYS A 326 8.91 -30.50 -3.30
C LYS A 326 8.03 -29.77 -4.29
N THR A 327 7.33 -28.75 -3.81
CA THR A 327 6.48 -27.90 -4.65
C THR A 327 7.32 -27.10 -5.65
N ALA A 328 8.45 -26.53 -5.21
CA ALA A 328 9.37 -25.81 -6.12
C ALA A 328 9.91 -26.71 -7.24
N ARG A 329 10.26 -27.97 -6.93
CA ARG A 329 10.70 -28.96 -7.91
C ARG A 329 9.59 -29.30 -8.90
N SER A 330 8.40 -29.65 -8.41
CA SER A 330 7.23 -29.93 -9.25
C SER A 330 6.94 -28.79 -10.22
N LEU A 331 7.09 -27.54 -9.77
CA LEU A 331 6.85 -26.34 -10.56
C LEU A 331 7.86 -26.18 -11.71
N ILE A 332 9.17 -26.21 -11.44
CA ILE A 332 10.19 -25.96 -12.47
C ILE A 332 10.36 -27.11 -13.48
N ASP A 333 9.96 -28.32 -13.10
CA ASP A 333 10.01 -29.49 -13.99
C ASP A 333 8.80 -29.53 -14.93
N ARG A 334 7.66 -28.90 -14.56
CA ARG A 334 6.40 -29.03 -15.26
C ARG A 334 6.14 -27.92 -16.27
N GLN A 335 6.49 -26.66 -15.96
CA GLN A 335 6.18 -25.55 -16.86
C GLN A 335 7.19 -24.39 -16.78
N PHE A 336 7.18 -23.57 -17.82
CA PHE A 336 7.78 -22.25 -17.78
C PHE A 336 6.87 -21.30 -16.99
N THR A 337 7.46 -20.57 -16.04
CA THR A 337 6.78 -19.63 -15.13
C THR A 337 7.48 -18.28 -15.14
N GLU A 338 6.74 -17.21 -15.25
CA GLU A 338 7.29 -15.83 -15.21
C GLU A 338 7.59 -15.38 -13.78
N VAL A 339 6.67 -15.61 -12.85
CA VAL A 339 6.78 -15.21 -11.45
C VAL A 339 6.26 -16.30 -10.52
N VAL A 340 6.95 -16.48 -9.39
CA VAL A 340 6.49 -17.30 -8.26
C VAL A 340 6.37 -16.40 -7.05
N ILE A 341 5.25 -16.50 -6.32
CA ILE A 341 4.93 -15.68 -5.15
C ILE A 341 4.55 -16.57 -3.99
N ALA A 342 5.14 -16.32 -2.82
CA ALA A 342 4.74 -16.94 -1.57
C ALA A 342 5.04 -16.01 -0.38
N PRO A 343 4.34 -16.16 0.78
CA PRO A 343 4.62 -15.38 1.99
C PRO A 343 6.03 -15.67 2.53
N GLU A 344 6.50 -16.89 2.34
CA GLU A 344 7.86 -17.32 2.70
C GLU A 344 8.37 -18.32 1.66
N ILE A 345 9.68 -18.36 1.44
CA ILE A 345 10.32 -19.30 0.51
C ILE A 345 11.48 -19.95 1.24
N ASN A 346 11.40 -21.25 1.45
CA ASN A 346 12.42 -22.02 2.12
C ASN A 346 13.74 -21.96 1.35
N LYS A 347 14.87 -22.02 2.05
CA LYS A 347 16.22 -21.92 1.44
C LYS A 347 16.46 -22.97 0.36
N GLU A 348 15.99 -24.19 0.60
CA GLU A 348 16.06 -25.32 -0.32
C GLU A 348 15.20 -25.08 -1.56
N ALA A 349 13.99 -24.57 -1.38
CA ALA A 349 13.09 -24.19 -2.47
C ALA A 349 13.71 -23.08 -3.35
N LEU A 350 14.31 -22.06 -2.71
CA LEU A 350 15.00 -20.99 -3.43
C LEU A 350 16.20 -21.54 -4.24
N THR A 351 16.93 -22.52 -3.70
CA THR A 351 18.04 -23.16 -4.41
C THR A 351 17.56 -23.89 -5.66
N ILE A 352 16.43 -24.58 -5.58
CA ILE A 352 15.78 -25.23 -6.73
C ILE A 352 15.35 -24.20 -7.77
N LEU A 353 14.67 -23.14 -7.34
CA LEU A 353 14.20 -22.08 -8.25
C LEU A 353 15.37 -21.38 -8.98
N LYS A 354 16.57 -21.31 -8.38
CA LYS A 354 17.77 -20.75 -9.00
C LYS A 354 18.28 -21.53 -10.22
N GLU A 355 17.86 -22.77 -10.41
CA GLU A 355 18.15 -23.53 -11.64
C GLU A 355 17.52 -22.84 -12.89
N LYS A 356 16.45 -22.09 -12.70
CA LYS A 356 15.76 -21.28 -13.74
C LYS A 356 15.97 -19.80 -13.47
N LYS A 357 17.14 -19.26 -13.78
CA LYS A 357 17.57 -17.87 -13.46
C LYS A 357 16.60 -16.76 -13.89
N ASN A 358 15.76 -17.02 -14.88
CA ASN A 358 14.83 -16.01 -15.39
C ASN A 358 13.51 -15.90 -14.61
N ILE A 359 13.17 -16.91 -13.81
CA ILE A 359 11.98 -16.86 -12.96
C ILE A 359 12.15 -15.74 -11.93
N ARG A 360 11.17 -14.88 -11.81
CA ARG A 360 11.11 -13.88 -10.74
C ARG A 360 10.51 -14.55 -9.52
N VAL A 361 11.22 -14.45 -8.42
CA VAL A 361 10.80 -15.03 -7.14
C VAL A 361 10.50 -13.89 -6.19
N LEU A 362 9.23 -13.75 -5.82
CA LEU A 362 8.72 -12.70 -4.96
C LEU A 362 8.31 -13.28 -3.61
N MET A 363 8.90 -12.76 -2.56
CA MET A 363 8.48 -13.04 -1.19
C MET A 363 7.65 -11.87 -0.69
N LEU A 364 6.51 -12.19 -0.11
CA LEU A 364 5.65 -11.20 0.52
C LEU A 364 6.23 -10.81 1.88
N SER A 365 6.18 -9.53 2.21
CA SER A 365 6.57 -9.01 3.52
C SER A 365 5.57 -7.96 3.99
N GLY A 366 5.32 -7.91 5.29
CA GLY A 366 4.32 -7.02 5.86
C GLY A 366 2.94 -7.66 5.97
N THR A 367 1.98 -6.85 6.43
CA THR A 367 0.60 -7.28 6.62
C THR A 367 -0.25 -6.79 5.45
N TYR A 368 -1.05 -7.69 4.88
CA TYR A 368 -2.05 -7.29 3.90
C TYR A 368 -3.16 -6.51 4.62
N GLN A 369 -3.30 -5.25 4.25
CA GLN A 369 -4.49 -4.47 4.58
C GLN A 369 -5.22 -4.14 3.29
N GLU A 370 -6.38 -4.72 3.13
CA GLU A 370 -7.21 -4.44 1.98
C GLU A 370 -7.59 -2.96 1.96
N ALA A 371 -7.24 -2.28 0.86
CA ALA A 371 -7.67 -0.89 0.72
C ALA A 371 -9.20 -0.82 0.67
N PRO A 372 -9.84 0.07 1.44
CA PRO A 372 -11.31 0.11 1.53
C PRO A 372 -11.97 0.47 0.20
N TYR A 373 -11.22 1.08 -0.72
CA TYR A 373 -11.73 1.57 -2.00
C TYR A 373 -10.95 1.03 -3.19
N ILE A 374 -11.68 0.81 -4.30
CA ILE A 374 -11.13 0.61 -5.64
C ILE A 374 -11.26 1.94 -6.40
N LEU A 375 -10.18 2.34 -7.06
CA LEU A 375 -10.10 3.58 -7.83
C LEU A 375 -9.97 3.25 -9.30
N LYS A 376 -10.71 3.95 -10.14
CA LYS A 376 -10.61 3.86 -11.60
C LYS A 376 -10.62 5.26 -12.20
N GLU A 377 -9.49 5.66 -12.75
CA GLU A 377 -9.39 6.92 -13.49
C GLU A 377 -10.11 6.82 -14.83
N ILE A 378 -10.90 7.84 -15.16
CA ILE A 378 -11.58 8.01 -16.43
C ILE A 378 -11.31 9.43 -16.95
N PRO A 379 -11.46 9.70 -18.27
CA PRO A 379 -11.15 11.03 -18.83
C PRO A 379 -11.86 12.21 -18.16
N SER A 380 -13.03 11.99 -17.58
CA SER A 380 -13.83 13.02 -16.92
C SER A 380 -13.62 13.10 -15.40
N GLY A 381 -12.80 12.21 -14.81
CA GLY A 381 -12.62 12.21 -13.37
C GLY A 381 -12.18 10.86 -12.79
N LEU A 382 -12.54 10.62 -11.54
CA LEU A 382 -12.20 9.42 -10.78
C LEU A 382 -13.47 8.72 -10.29
N LEU A 383 -13.61 7.45 -10.63
CA LEU A 383 -14.61 6.57 -10.04
C LEU A 383 -14.03 5.94 -8.78
N ILE A 384 -14.77 6.00 -7.69
CA ILE A 384 -14.41 5.40 -6.41
C ILE A 384 -15.56 4.50 -5.98
N GLN A 385 -15.26 3.27 -5.61
CA GLN A 385 -16.23 2.34 -5.02
C GLN A 385 -15.62 1.61 -3.82
N THR A 386 -16.46 1.15 -2.92
CA THR A 386 -16.04 0.21 -1.88
C THR A 386 -15.65 -1.13 -2.52
N ARG A 387 -14.76 -1.87 -1.86
CA ARG A 387 -14.46 -3.23 -2.30
C ARG A 387 -15.65 -4.15 -2.07
N ASP A 388 -15.80 -5.10 -2.97
CA ASP A 388 -16.74 -6.19 -2.82
C ASP A 388 -16.25 -7.14 -1.71
N LYS A 389 -17.11 -7.38 -0.72
CA LYS A 389 -16.85 -8.30 0.38
C LYS A 389 -17.28 -9.71 -0.05
N THR A 390 -16.33 -10.59 -0.19
CA THR A 390 -16.56 -11.97 -0.65
C THR A 390 -16.54 -13.00 0.49
N ASP A 391 -16.92 -12.60 1.69
CA ASP A 391 -16.92 -13.40 2.92
C ASP A 391 -18.19 -14.24 3.11
N LEU A 392 -18.84 -14.62 2.00
CA LEU A 392 -20.05 -15.45 1.96
C LEU A 392 -19.86 -16.78 2.71
N LYS A 393 -20.81 -17.10 3.59
CA LYS A 393 -20.83 -18.33 4.37
C LYS A 393 -21.97 -19.24 3.93
N ALA A 394 -21.89 -20.52 4.26
CA ALA A 394 -22.97 -21.48 3.98
C ALA A 394 -24.32 -21.06 4.57
N SER A 395 -24.32 -20.36 5.72
CA SER A 395 -25.54 -19.80 6.35
C SER A 395 -26.23 -18.73 5.54
N ASP A 396 -25.51 -18.08 4.63
CA ASP A 396 -26.00 -16.94 3.86
C ASP A 396 -26.62 -17.41 2.54
N LEU A 397 -26.50 -18.74 2.23
CA LEU A 397 -27.01 -19.33 1.01
C LEU A 397 -28.48 -19.69 1.14
N THR A 398 -29.27 -19.36 0.11
CA THR A 398 -30.66 -19.81 -0.02
C THR A 398 -30.78 -20.85 -1.12
N VAL A 399 -31.27 -22.04 -0.76
CA VAL A 399 -31.51 -23.11 -1.74
C VAL A 399 -32.84 -22.87 -2.44
N VAL A 400 -32.77 -22.51 -3.73
CA VAL A 400 -33.99 -22.25 -4.57
C VAL A 400 -34.37 -23.44 -5.46
N THR A 401 -33.59 -24.47 -5.47
CA THR A 401 -33.84 -25.70 -6.27
C THR A 401 -34.58 -26.79 -5.46
N LYS A 402 -35.32 -27.71 -6.16
CA LYS A 402 -35.96 -28.83 -5.52
C LYS A 402 -34.98 -29.78 -4.84
N LYS A 403 -33.75 -29.86 -5.36
CA LYS A 403 -32.71 -30.70 -4.80
C LYS A 403 -31.80 -29.86 -3.90
N VAL A 404 -31.65 -30.30 -2.67
CA VAL A 404 -30.74 -29.71 -1.68
C VAL A 404 -29.30 -30.17 -1.99
N PRO A 405 -28.31 -29.25 -2.00
CA PRO A 405 -26.91 -29.64 -2.16
C PRO A 405 -26.39 -30.39 -0.92
N SER A 406 -25.44 -31.29 -1.14
CA SER A 406 -24.67 -31.90 -0.05
C SER A 406 -23.65 -30.91 0.52
N ASP A 407 -23.12 -31.20 1.72
CA ASP A 407 -22.08 -30.35 2.36
C ASP A 407 -20.85 -30.22 1.46
N GLN A 408 -20.43 -31.26 0.76
CA GLN A 408 -19.31 -31.21 -0.18
C GLN A 408 -19.61 -30.29 -1.38
N GLU A 409 -20.84 -30.30 -1.90
CA GLU A 409 -21.25 -29.40 -2.99
C GLU A 409 -21.31 -27.96 -2.50
N ILE A 410 -21.72 -27.69 -1.26
CA ILE A 410 -21.67 -26.35 -0.64
C ILE A 410 -20.22 -25.88 -0.51
N GLU A 411 -19.29 -26.70 -0.05
CA GLU A 411 -17.87 -26.36 0.03
C GLU A 411 -17.28 -26.03 -1.36
N ASP A 412 -17.62 -26.79 -2.39
CA ASP A 412 -17.18 -26.55 -3.76
C ASP A 412 -17.79 -25.25 -4.32
N LEU A 413 -19.06 -24.97 -4.05
CA LEU A 413 -19.74 -23.72 -4.45
C LEU A 413 -19.07 -22.49 -3.81
N LEU A 414 -18.81 -22.52 -2.50
CA LEU A 414 -18.14 -21.41 -1.80
C LEU A 414 -16.71 -21.19 -2.30
N PHE A 415 -15.96 -22.26 -2.59
CA PHE A 415 -14.65 -22.17 -3.20
C PHE A 415 -14.72 -21.50 -4.58
N LEU A 416 -15.61 -21.98 -5.45
CA LEU A 416 -15.76 -21.45 -6.82
C LEU A 416 -16.30 -20.03 -6.81
N TRP A 417 -17.13 -19.66 -5.84
CA TRP A 417 -17.57 -18.28 -5.61
C TRP A 417 -16.39 -17.32 -5.42
N GLN A 418 -15.44 -17.69 -4.56
CA GLN A 418 -14.22 -16.89 -4.35
C GLN A 418 -13.40 -16.73 -5.63
N VAL A 419 -13.34 -17.79 -6.45
CA VAL A 419 -12.63 -17.74 -7.75
C VAL A 419 -13.40 -16.87 -8.74
N ALA A 420 -14.73 -16.98 -8.82
CA ALA A 420 -15.57 -16.18 -9.72
C ALA A 420 -15.47 -14.68 -9.38
N ALA A 421 -15.51 -14.33 -8.10
CA ALA A 421 -15.36 -12.96 -7.63
C ALA A 421 -13.99 -12.33 -7.97
N ALA A 422 -12.95 -13.16 -8.19
CA ALA A 422 -11.62 -12.71 -8.63
C ALA A 422 -11.45 -12.76 -10.16
N THR A 423 -12.48 -13.18 -10.88
CA THR A 423 -12.44 -13.37 -12.34
C THR A 423 -13.13 -12.19 -13.02
N LYS A 424 -12.56 -11.68 -14.10
CA LYS A 424 -13.13 -10.55 -14.83
C LYS A 424 -14.50 -10.91 -15.43
N SER A 425 -15.49 -10.06 -15.19
CA SER A 425 -16.88 -10.17 -15.66
C SER A 425 -17.00 -10.15 -17.21
N ASN A 426 -17.96 -10.84 -17.84
CA ASN A 426 -18.77 -11.91 -17.27
C ASN A 426 -17.89 -13.13 -16.98
N ALA A 427 -18.10 -13.74 -15.85
CA ALA A 427 -17.30 -14.87 -15.36
C ALA A 427 -18.17 -16.08 -15.02
N ILE A 428 -17.78 -17.25 -15.52
CA ILE A 428 -18.29 -18.56 -15.09
C ILE A 428 -17.12 -19.43 -14.72
N VAL A 429 -17.18 -20.03 -13.53
CA VAL A 429 -16.19 -20.97 -13.02
C VAL A 429 -16.83 -22.31 -12.75
N VAL A 430 -16.26 -23.36 -13.32
CA VAL A 430 -16.70 -24.74 -13.15
C VAL A 430 -15.63 -25.51 -12.41
N GLY A 431 -16.01 -26.35 -11.43
CA GLY A 431 -15.03 -27.12 -10.68
C GLY A 431 -15.64 -28.13 -9.71
N LYS A 432 -14.76 -28.84 -9.04
CA LYS A 432 -15.12 -29.88 -8.03
C LYS A 432 -13.94 -30.13 -7.10
N ASN A 433 -14.21 -30.62 -5.91
CA ASN A 433 -13.18 -30.95 -4.91
C ASN A 433 -12.22 -29.78 -4.64
N LYS A 434 -12.80 -28.56 -4.51
CA LYS A 434 -12.05 -27.32 -4.28
C LYS A 434 -10.94 -27.08 -5.34
N SER A 435 -11.25 -27.37 -6.60
CA SER A 435 -10.38 -27.15 -7.75
C SER A 435 -11.21 -26.64 -8.93
N SER A 436 -10.73 -25.60 -9.61
CA SER A 436 -11.32 -25.13 -10.85
C SER A 436 -10.96 -26.07 -12.00
N TYR A 437 -11.95 -26.47 -12.77
CA TYR A 437 -11.79 -27.31 -13.95
C TYR A 437 -11.82 -26.51 -15.25
N GLY A 438 -12.53 -25.39 -15.23
CA GLY A 438 -12.59 -24.47 -16.36
C GLY A 438 -13.09 -23.09 -15.93
N ILE A 439 -12.53 -22.07 -16.51
CA ILE A 439 -12.83 -20.65 -16.21
C ILE A 439 -13.10 -19.92 -17.52
N GLY A 440 -14.31 -19.39 -17.67
CA GLY A 440 -14.67 -18.43 -18.74
C GLY A 440 -14.66 -17.04 -18.17
N ALA A 441 -13.71 -16.20 -18.59
CA ALA A 441 -13.45 -14.89 -18.02
C ALA A 441 -13.63 -13.78 -19.06
N GLY A 442 -14.15 -12.62 -18.65
CA GLY A 442 -14.13 -11.38 -19.44
C GLY A 442 -14.98 -11.41 -20.71
N GLN A 443 -16.06 -12.18 -20.73
CA GLN A 443 -16.90 -12.33 -21.91
C GLN A 443 -18.03 -11.27 -21.94
N MET A 444 -18.44 -10.87 -23.15
CA MET A 444 -19.54 -9.93 -23.33
C MET A 444 -20.90 -10.55 -23.00
N SER A 445 -21.03 -11.89 -23.15
CA SER A 445 -22.24 -12.59 -22.77
C SER A 445 -21.98 -13.67 -21.73
N ARG A 446 -22.98 -13.96 -20.91
CA ARG A 446 -22.90 -15.00 -19.89
C ARG A 446 -22.85 -16.41 -20.52
N VAL A 447 -23.53 -16.59 -21.64
CA VAL A 447 -23.50 -17.87 -22.37
C VAL A 447 -22.12 -18.15 -22.97
N ASP A 448 -21.40 -17.15 -23.46
CA ASP A 448 -20.02 -17.32 -23.93
C ASP A 448 -19.07 -17.67 -22.79
N ALA A 449 -19.23 -17.03 -21.63
CA ALA A 449 -18.45 -17.37 -20.43
C ALA A 449 -18.71 -18.83 -20.01
N ALA A 450 -19.96 -19.28 -20.02
CA ALA A 450 -20.33 -20.66 -19.73
C ALA A 450 -19.74 -21.63 -20.76
N PHE A 451 -19.84 -21.31 -22.05
CA PHE A 451 -19.27 -22.11 -23.12
C PHE A 451 -17.75 -22.27 -22.96
N LEU A 452 -17.02 -21.20 -22.68
CA LEU A 452 -15.58 -21.24 -22.49
C LEU A 452 -15.18 -22.05 -21.25
N ALA A 453 -15.90 -21.89 -20.15
CA ALA A 453 -15.62 -22.66 -18.93
C ALA A 453 -15.79 -24.17 -19.17
N VAL A 454 -16.90 -24.57 -19.81
CA VAL A 454 -17.16 -25.96 -20.18
C VAL A 454 -16.13 -26.49 -21.18
N LYS A 455 -15.81 -25.70 -22.22
CA LYS A 455 -14.82 -26.08 -23.24
C LYS A 455 -13.46 -26.36 -22.59
N LYS A 456 -12.95 -25.46 -21.75
CA LYS A 456 -11.65 -25.61 -21.07
C LYS A 456 -11.63 -26.85 -20.17
N ALA A 457 -12.68 -27.08 -19.41
CA ALA A 457 -12.79 -28.28 -18.55
C ALA A 457 -12.76 -29.58 -19.38
N ARG A 458 -13.42 -29.60 -20.55
CA ARG A 458 -13.40 -30.77 -21.47
C ARG A 458 -12.04 -30.93 -22.14
N ASP A 459 -11.42 -29.86 -22.58
CA ASP A 459 -10.08 -29.89 -23.19
C ASP A 459 -9.03 -30.41 -22.20
N ALA A 460 -9.21 -30.11 -20.90
CA ALA A 460 -8.40 -30.65 -19.81
C ALA A 460 -8.85 -32.06 -19.34
N HIS A 461 -9.77 -32.71 -20.07
CA HIS A 461 -10.27 -34.06 -19.82
C HIS A 461 -10.98 -34.26 -18.49
N PHE A 462 -11.52 -33.20 -17.87
CA PHE A 462 -12.34 -33.36 -16.66
C PHE A 462 -13.73 -33.83 -16.96
N SER A 463 -14.20 -34.79 -16.11
CA SER A 463 -15.61 -35.12 -16.06
C SER A 463 -16.39 -34.05 -15.31
N LEU A 464 -17.38 -33.50 -15.99
CA LEU A 464 -18.22 -32.45 -15.41
C LEU A 464 -19.39 -33.01 -14.56
N LYS A 465 -19.53 -34.33 -14.50
CA LYS A 465 -20.59 -34.97 -13.69
C LYS A 465 -20.42 -34.63 -12.21
N GLY A 466 -21.45 -33.98 -11.64
CA GLY A 466 -21.47 -33.53 -10.24
C GLY A 466 -20.44 -32.43 -9.94
N ALA A 467 -20.02 -31.67 -10.94
CA ALA A 467 -19.25 -30.46 -10.74
C ALA A 467 -20.17 -29.31 -10.25
N ALA A 468 -19.63 -28.39 -9.51
CA ALA A 468 -20.29 -27.14 -9.12
C ALA A 468 -19.96 -26.01 -10.12
N VAL A 469 -20.80 -24.98 -10.18
CA VAL A 469 -20.65 -23.80 -11.02
C VAL A 469 -20.86 -22.54 -10.18
N ALA A 470 -20.01 -21.55 -10.36
CA ALA A 470 -20.20 -20.20 -9.84
C ALA A 470 -20.22 -19.18 -10.97
N SER A 471 -21.04 -18.14 -10.79
CA SER A 471 -21.18 -17.00 -11.69
C SER A 471 -20.92 -15.70 -10.93
N ASP A 472 -20.32 -14.71 -11.56
CA ASP A 472 -20.09 -13.39 -10.95
C ASP A 472 -21.35 -12.53 -10.82
N ALA A 473 -22.47 -12.93 -11.46
CA ALA A 473 -23.78 -12.28 -11.34
C ALA A 473 -24.91 -13.24 -11.75
N PHE A 474 -26.15 -12.77 -11.68
CA PHE A 474 -27.33 -13.54 -12.06
C PHE A 474 -27.36 -13.92 -13.56
N PHE A 475 -28.15 -14.94 -13.88
CA PHE A 475 -28.39 -15.38 -15.26
C PHE A 475 -29.63 -14.66 -15.82
N PRO A 476 -29.48 -13.70 -16.76
CA PRO A 476 -30.63 -12.96 -17.31
C PRO A 476 -31.52 -13.83 -18.21
N PHE A 477 -30.96 -14.94 -18.75
CA PHE A 477 -31.64 -15.88 -19.64
C PHE A 477 -31.28 -17.32 -19.26
N ALA A 478 -32.12 -18.29 -19.66
CA ALA A 478 -31.90 -19.71 -19.40
C ALA A 478 -30.78 -20.33 -20.25
N ASP A 479 -30.34 -19.68 -21.34
CA ASP A 479 -29.42 -20.20 -22.34
C ASP A 479 -28.09 -20.69 -21.77
N ALA A 480 -27.49 -19.91 -20.87
CA ALA A 480 -26.25 -20.30 -20.20
C ALA A 480 -26.49 -21.46 -19.20
N LEU A 481 -27.61 -21.48 -18.50
CA LEU A 481 -28.00 -22.58 -17.61
C LEU A 481 -28.29 -23.85 -18.40
N ASP A 482 -29.00 -23.75 -19.53
CA ASP A 482 -29.28 -24.89 -20.42
C ASP A 482 -27.98 -25.47 -21.00
N LEU A 483 -27.04 -24.63 -21.45
CA LEU A 483 -25.72 -25.04 -21.90
C LEU A 483 -24.97 -25.82 -20.81
N LEU A 484 -24.95 -25.26 -19.61
CA LEU A 484 -24.35 -25.88 -18.45
C LEU A 484 -25.06 -27.22 -18.14
N ALA A 485 -26.39 -27.26 -18.11
CA ALA A 485 -27.20 -28.44 -17.84
C ALA A 485 -26.95 -29.56 -18.85
N VAL A 486 -26.97 -29.28 -20.14
CA VAL A 486 -26.71 -30.26 -21.21
C VAL A 486 -25.29 -30.80 -21.18
N SER A 487 -24.34 -29.92 -20.77
CA SER A 487 -22.92 -30.30 -20.64
C SER A 487 -22.65 -31.23 -19.48
N TYR A 488 -23.51 -31.20 -18.49
CA TYR A 488 -23.49 -32.01 -17.29
C TYR A 488 -24.75 -32.89 -17.31
N THR A 489 -24.69 -34.12 -17.56
CA THR A 489 -25.85 -35.03 -17.54
C THR A 489 -26.68 -34.98 -16.22
N HIS A 490 -26.28 -34.22 -15.23
CA HIS A 490 -26.98 -33.90 -13.96
C HIS A 490 -26.48 -32.59 -13.35
N LEU A 491 -26.79 -31.47 -13.96
CA LEU A 491 -26.47 -30.16 -13.37
C LEU A 491 -27.41 -29.83 -12.22
N ARG A 492 -26.82 -29.38 -11.13
CA ARG A 492 -27.51 -28.75 -10.02
C ARG A 492 -27.14 -27.28 -10.03
N ALA A 493 -27.96 -26.50 -10.73
CA ALA A 493 -27.82 -25.04 -10.69
C ALA A 493 -28.32 -24.53 -9.34
N HIS A 494 -27.52 -23.73 -8.68
CA HIS A 494 -27.93 -22.95 -7.53
C HIS A 494 -27.80 -21.47 -7.93
N GLU A 495 -28.95 -20.82 -8.11
CA GLU A 495 -28.98 -19.36 -8.14
C GLU A 495 -28.85 -18.88 -6.69
N THR A 496 -27.81 -18.12 -6.41
CA THR A 496 -27.77 -17.25 -5.24
C THR A 496 -28.39 -15.94 -5.68
N VAL A 497 -29.68 -15.73 -5.38
CA VAL A 497 -30.30 -14.42 -5.52
C VAL A 497 -29.86 -13.62 -4.31
N LEU A 498 -28.87 -12.73 -4.49
CA LEU A 498 -28.68 -11.59 -3.61
C LEU A 498 -29.64 -10.52 -4.09
N ASP A 499 -30.74 -10.30 -3.38
CA ASP A 499 -31.50 -9.07 -3.49
C ASP A 499 -30.58 -7.93 -3.03
N LEU A 500 -30.11 -7.14 -4.00
CA LEU A 500 -29.40 -5.89 -3.78
C LEU A 500 -30.40 -4.75 -3.56
#